data_6143d9f53728838df0c69870d18afbd6
#
_entry.id   6143d9f53728838df0c69870d18afbd6
#
_cell.length_a   1.000
_cell.length_b   1.000
_cell.length_c   1.000
_cell.angle_alpha   90.00
_cell.angle_beta   90.00
_cell.angle_gamma   90.00
#
_symmetry.space_group_name_H-M   'P 1'
#
loop_
_entity.id
_entity.type
_entity.pdbx_description
1 polymer ?
#
loop_
_entity_poly.entity_id
_entity_poly.type
_entity_poly.pdbx_seq_one_letter_code
_entity_poly.pdbx_strand_id
1 'polypeptide(L)'
;MNGIQWIIDNKDTAWAGVDESLHGIDIISLSWGITSHEGGGSDGSDMHSMILDVAMEEGIVVSVAAGNDGPNNDGLSGMGSSDLSITVGATDDGNTITRDDDTIASYSSRGPRRDNGDGNPLNELKPEVTAPGTNIIQAEGCVTSGGCNNLLGGDASSNTYTSRGSGTSYAAPAVSGILALMIEANPNLTAFEMKEILKFTAERKGEPTQPDVDPFWNRDFGWGLVDAYEAVKLSIKLRDQGLNGLIDVNTQVHVESSSIDNQSGLYVIQGIAWGQMGSVNAIEYRINDGEWMSVAFEQTNGSLSALERFSWSLALDLDKISMANNSIEIRGLSDDGQSLPITITIQGYGGVSDSSESFIWDLLPNTMFFVLFIIVGLLLWNSRTENPEALFLDSNDSIAKVLKEDKDLASVVDAELLEG
;
A
#
# COMPACT_ATOMS: atom_id res chain seq x y z
N MET A 1 3.03 14.65 25.89
CA MET A 1 4.07 13.85 26.59
C MET A 1 3.47 12.88 27.61
N ASN A 2 2.87 13.34 28.71
CA ASN A 2 2.33 12.42 29.73
C ASN A 2 1.32 11.38 29.20
N GLY A 3 0.54 11.71 28.17
CA GLY A 3 -0.39 10.76 27.56
C GLY A 3 0.32 9.66 26.77
N ILE A 4 1.36 10.00 25.99
CA ILE A 4 2.14 9.01 25.24
C ILE A 4 2.91 8.11 26.20
N GLN A 5 3.53 8.70 27.24
CA GLN A 5 4.19 7.91 28.28
C GLN A 5 3.22 6.94 28.96
N TRP A 6 2.01 7.40 29.29
CA TRP A 6 0.98 6.53 29.85
C TRP A 6 0.61 5.37 28.91
N ILE A 7 0.53 5.62 27.58
CA ILE A 7 0.29 4.58 26.59
C ILE A 7 1.43 3.54 26.62
N ILE A 8 2.68 3.99 26.61
CA ILE A 8 3.85 3.13 26.67
C ILE A 8 3.84 2.27 27.94
N ASP A 9 3.57 2.89 29.09
CA ASP A 9 3.52 2.21 30.39
C ASP A 9 2.37 1.18 30.49
N ASN A 10 1.36 1.28 29.63
CA ASN A 10 0.17 0.43 29.62
C ASN A 10 0.03 -0.41 28.34
N LYS A 11 1.05 -0.51 27.52
CA LYS A 11 1.01 -1.20 26.21
C LYS A 11 0.57 -2.68 26.30
N ASP A 12 0.87 -3.35 27.42
CA ASP A 12 0.54 -4.76 27.64
C ASP A 12 -0.58 -4.93 28.68
N THR A 13 -1.35 -3.88 28.98
CA THR A 13 -2.35 -3.93 30.04
C THR A 13 -3.50 -4.87 29.68
N ALA A 14 -3.80 -5.80 30.57
CA ALA A 14 -4.97 -6.66 30.51
C ALA A 14 -6.22 -5.86 30.94
N TRP A 15 -7.04 -5.46 29.98
CA TRP A 15 -8.25 -4.70 30.25
C TRP A 15 -9.37 -5.60 30.76
N ALA A 16 -9.99 -5.23 31.89
CA ALA A 16 -11.05 -6.02 32.49
C ALA A 16 -12.30 -6.14 31.57
N GLY A 17 -12.74 -7.37 31.34
CA GLY A 17 -13.92 -7.65 30.51
C GLY A 17 -13.66 -7.63 29.01
N VAL A 18 -12.40 -7.58 28.59
CA VAL A 18 -11.97 -7.63 27.19
C VAL A 18 -11.30 -8.99 26.95
N ASP A 19 -11.43 -9.53 25.74
CA ASP A 19 -10.74 -10.75 25.32
C ASP A 19 -9.23 -10.56 25.38
N GLU A 20 -8.48 -11.62 25.75
CA GLU A 20 -7.02 -11.55 25.88
C GLU A 20 -6.32 -11.11 24.59
N SER A 21 -6.88 -11.47 23.45
CA SER A 21 -6.36 -11.07 22.13
C SER A 21 -6.50 -9.57 21.81
N LEU A 22 -7.27 -8.85 22.64
CA LEU A 22 -7.51 -7.40 22.52
C LEU A 22 -6.88 -6.62 23.68
N HIS A 23 -5.99 -7.24 24.44
CA HIS A 23 -5.26 -6.55 25.50
C HIS A 23 -4.15 -5.68 24.91
N GLY A 24 -3.82 -4.61 25.62
CA GLY A 24 -2.71 -3.74 25.27
C GLY A 24 -3.08 -2.58 24.36
N ILE A 25 -2.06 -1.95 23.79
CA ILE A 25 -2.16 -0.84 22.86
C ILE A 25 -1.10 -1.05 21.76
N ASP A 26 -1.53 -1.29 20.54
CA ASP A 26 -0.65 -1.62 19.42
C ASP A 26 -0.33 -0.40 18.55
N ILE A 27 -1.24 0.59 18.47
CA ILE A 27 -1.15 1.71 17.53
C ILE A 27 -1.37 3.03 18.24
N ILE A 28 -0.51 4.00 17.95
CA ILE A 28 -0.73 5.41 18.25
C ILE A 28 -1.04 6.17 16.96
N SER A 29 -2.21 6.81 16.91
CA SER A 29 -2.63 7.66 15.79
C SER A 29 -2.60 9.12 16.19
N LEU A 30 -1.74 9.93 15.58
CA LEU A 30 -1.52 11.34 15.92
C LEU A 30 -1.84 12.26 14.76
N SER A 31 -3.05 12.83 14.78
CA SER A 31 -3.44 13.96 13.91
C SER A 31 -3.00 15.29 14.52
N TRP A 32 -1.83 15.32 15.12
CA TRP A 32 -1.34 16.45 15.89
C TRP A 32 0.14 16.66 15.67
N GLY A 33 0.60 17.88 15.69
CA GLY A 33 1.99 18.27 15.58
C GLY A 33 2.25 19.52 16.40
N ILE A 34 3.49 19.72 16.79
CA ILE A 34 3.95 20.93 17.46
C ILE A 34 4.82 21.68 16.46
N THR A 35 4.41 22.90 16.13
CA THR A 35 5.20 23.76 15.25
C THR A 35 6.56 24.02 15.88
N SER A 36 7.63 23.68 15.19
CA SER A 36 8.97 24.09 15.58
C SER A 36 9.09 25.61 15.43
N HIS A 37 9.59 26.28 16.45
CA HIS A 37 9.92 27.71 16.38
C HIS A 37 11.34 27.96 15.84
N GLU A 38 12.07 26.91 15.53
CA GLU A 38 13.40 26.97 14.94
C GLU A 38 13.31 27.00 13.42
N GLY A 39 14.04 27.88 12.76
CA GLY A 39 14.16 27.89 11.31
C GLY A 39 14.68 26.53 10.82
N GLY A 40 14.02 25.97 9.80
CA GLY A 40 14.34 24.63 9.28
C GLY A 40 13.58 23.48 9.94
N GLY A 41 12.62 23.76 10.81
CA GLY A 41 11.81 22.74 11.48
C GLY A 41 12.56 21.96 12.56
N SER A 42 11.99 20.82 12.97
CA SER A 42 12.62 19.90 13.92
C SER A 42 13.60 18.96 13.22
N ASP A 43 14.65 18.57 13.94
CA ASP A 43 15.64 17.55 13.54
C ASP A 43 15.38 16.18 14.19
N GLY A 44 14.23 15.99 14.84
CA GLY A 44 13.88 14.76 15.54
C GLY A 44 14.44 14.65 16.96
N SER A 45 15.35 15.55 17.36
CA SER A 45 15.94 15.52 18.72
C SER A 45 15.08 16.18 19.79
N ASP A 46 13.93 16.73 19.41
CA ASP A 46 13.00 17.28 20.39
C ASP A 46 12.26 16.17 21.17
N MET A 47 11.87 16.51 22.43
CA MET A 47 11.26 15.53 23.33
C MET A 47 9.95 14.90 22.80
N HIS A 48 9.27 15.54 21.86
CA HIS A 48 8.02 15.01 21.31
C HIS A 48 8.31 14.00 20.21
N SER A 49 9.37 14.20 19.42
CA SER A 49 9.85 13.23 18.45
C SER A 49 10.44 12.00 19.17
N MET A 50 11.32 12.23 20.15
CA MET A 50 12.00 11.14 20.88
C MET A 50 11.02 10.22 21.63
N ILE A 51 9.91 10.72 22.17
CA ILE A 51 8.95 9.83 22.87
C ILE A 51 8.18 8.94 21.89
N LEU A 52 8.04 9.35 20.63
CA LEU A 52 7.47 8.51 19.59
C LEU A 52 8.44 7.41 19.17
N ASP A 53 9.73 7.73 19.13
CA ASP A 53 10.78 6.73 18.88
C ASP A 53 10.78 5.67 19.98
N VAL A 54 10.69 6.06 21.26
CA VAL A 54 10.53 5.12 22.37
C VAL A 54 9.27 4.25 22.21
N ALA A 55 8.15 4.81 21.76
CA ALA A 55 6.94 4.02 21.52
C ALA A 55 7.17 2.94 20.44
N MET A 56 7.83 3.31 19.33
CA MET A 56 8.19 2.37 18.27
C MET A 56 9.15 1.27 18.75
N GLU A 57 10.16 1.61 19.54
CA GLU A 57 11.10 0.66 20.15
C GLU A 57 10.41 -0.32 21.11
N GLU A 58 9.38 0.16 21.80
CA GLU A 58 8.54 -0.65 22.70
C GLU A 58 7.48 -1.48 21.95
N GLY A 59 7.46 -1.44 20.62
CA GLY A 59 6.60 -2.25 19.76
C GLY A 59 5.25 -1.62 19.41
N ILE A 60 4.99 -0.38 19.85
CA ILE A 60 3.77 0.36 19.48
C ILE A 60 4.02 1.09 18.18
N VAL A 61 3.28 0.76 17.10
CA VAL A 61 3.45 1.46 15.83
C VAL A 61 2.80 2.84 15.86
N VAL A 62 3.55 3.86 15.43
CA VAL A 62 3.10 5.26 15.48
C VAL A 62 2.89 5.81 14.09
N SER A 63 1.67 6.29 13.80
CA SER A 63 1.33 7.07 12.61
C SER A 63 1.08 8.52 12.99
N VAL A 64 1.81 9.46 12.37
CA VAL A 64 1.76 10.88 12.71
C VAL A 64 1.59 11.76 11.48
N ALA A 65 0.79 12.81 11.58
CA ALA A 65 0.57 13.78 10.52
C ALA A 65 1.84 14.61 10.21
N ALA A 66 2.18 14.78 8.94
CA ALA A 66 3.35 15.57 8.51
C ALA A 66 3.19 17.07 8.77
N GLY A 67 1.97 17.57 8.90
CA GLY A 67 1.66 18.99 9.03
C GLY A 67 1.01 19.59 7.78
N ASN A 68 0.49 20.81 7.90
CA ASN A 68 -0.31 21.47 6.86
C ASN A 68 0.28 22.83 6.44
N ASP A 69 1.60 22.98 6.51
CA ASP A 69 2.32 24.23 6.21
C ASP A 69 2.93 24.24 4.79
N GLY A 70 2.69 23.17 4.00
CA GLY A 70 3.21 23.04 2.64
C GLY A 70 2.64 24.01 1.62
N PRO A 71 3.19 24.02 0.40
CA PRO A 71 4.36 23.26 -0.07
C PRO A 71 5.70 23.90 0.30
N ASN A 72 5.71 25.11 0.85
CA ASN A 72 6.88 25.92 1.15
C ASN A 72 7.20 25.97 2.65
N ASN A 73 6.86 24.87 3.36
CA ASN A 73 7.20 24.74 4.77
C ASN A 73 8.72 24.78 4.96
N ASP A 74 9.16 25.42 6.04
CA ASP A 74 10.55 25.44 6.46
C ASP A 74 10.82 24.24 7.39
N GLY A 75 11.00 23.05 6.80
CA GLY A 75 11.15 21.79 7.50
C GLY A 75 9.83 21.20 8.05
N LEU A 76 9.93 20.08 8.74
CA LEU A 76 8.81 19.42 9.39
C LEU A 76 8.70 19.81 10.87
N SER A 77 7.49 19.78 11.40
CA SER A 77 7.24 20.05 12.82
C SER A 77 7.77 18.91 13.70
N GLY A 78 7.95 19.19 14.99
CA GLY A 78 8.16 18.13 15.99
C GLY A 78 7.04 17.09 15.93
N MET A 79 7.26 15.88 16.37
CA MET A 79 6.49 14.65 16.14
C MET A 79 6.60 14.12 14.71
N GLY A 80 6.27 14.91 13.68
CA GLY A 80 6.46 14.53 12.28
C GLY A 80 7.93 14.38 11.86
N SER A 81 8.87 14.72 12.74
CA SER A 81 10.31 14.56 12.56
C SER A 81 10.91 13.40 13.37
N SER A 82 10.10 12.60 14.09
CA SER A 82 10.57 11.41 14.79
C SER A 82 11.28 10.45 13.83
N ASP A 83 12.40 9.88 14.24
CA ASP A 83 13.23 9.00 13.41
C ASP A 83 12.47 7.73 13.01
N LEU A 84 11.77 7.15 13.98
CA LEU A 84 11.20 5.82 13.85
C LEU A 84 9.72 5.81 13.47
N SER A 85 8.93 6.85 13.80
CA SER A 85 7.50 6.90 13.49
C SER A 85 7.22 6.96 11.99
N ILE A 86 5.97 6.65 11.63
CA ILE A 86 5.46 6.76 10.25
C ILE A 86 4.84 8.14 10.08
N THR A 87 5.56 9.04 9.43
CA THR A 87 5.07 10.38 9.10
C THR A 87 4.27 10.35 7.81
N VAL A 88 3.04 10.87 7.85
CA VAL A 88 2.06 10.74 6.78
C VAL A 88 1.74 12.10 6.16
N GLY A 89 2.03 12.24 4.86
CA GLY A 89 1.59 13.35 4.03
C GLY A 89 0.16 13.15 3.51
N ALA A 90 -0.45 14.19 2.95
CA ALA A 90 -1.82 14.14 2.44
C ALA A 90 -1.86 14.27 0.92
N THR A 91 -2.67 13.43 0.27
CA THR A 91 -3.04 13.57 -1.14
C THR A 91 -4.45 14.13 -1.32
N ASP A 92 -4.69 14.66 -2.50
CA ASP A 92 -6.02 14.97 -3.03
C ASP A 92 -6.35 13.92 -4.09
N ASP A 93 -7.32 13.06 -3.79
CA ASP A 93 -7.79 11.98 -4.64
C ASP A 93 -8.88 12.44 -5.64
N GLY A 94 -9.15 13.75 -5.71
CA GLY A 94 -10.22 14.29 -6.56
C GLY A 94 -11.61 13.72 -6.24
N ASN A 95 -11.74 12.91 -5.20
CA ASN A 95 -12.90 12.08 -4.86
C ASN A 95 -13.25 11.09 -6.00
N THR A 96 -12.26 10.58 -6.68
CA THR A 96 -12.37 9.51 -7.68
C THR A 96 -11.86 8.19 -7.12
N ILE A 97 -12.12 7.09 -7.83
CA ILE A 97 -11.55 5.78 -7.50
C ILE A 97 -10.26 5.52 -8.29
N THR A 98 -9.93 6.37 -9.23
CA THR A 98 -8.73 6.29 -10.05
C THR A 98 -7.55 6.86 -9.24
N ARG A 99 -6.50 6.09 -9.10
CA ARG A 99 -5.31 6.50 -8.33
C ARG A 99 -4.28 7.25 -9.17
N ASP A 100 -4.35 7.16 -10.49
CA ASP A 100 -3.40 7.81 -11.41
C ASP A 100 -3.51 9.34 -11.39
N ASP A 101 -4.68 9.89 -11.07
CA ASP A 101 -4.95 11.32 -10.98
C ASP A 101 -4.76 11.90 -9.57
N ASP A 102 -4.41 11.06 -8.58
CA ASP A 102 -4.10 11.50 -7.23
C ASP A 102 -2.89 12.42 -7.21
N THR A 103 -3.07 13.58 -6.61
CA THR A 103 -2.02 14.59 -6.49
C THR A 103 -1.68 14.85 -5.03
N ILE A 104 -0.48 15.38 -4.80
CA ILE A 104 -0.14 15.81 -3.45
C ILE A 104 -0.95 17.05 -3.07
N ALA A 105 -1.60 17.04 -1.91
CA ALA A 105 -2.34 18.18 -1.41
C ALA A 105 -1.44 19.40 -1.22
N SER A 106 -1.90 20.57 -1.69
CA SER A 106 -1.07 21.78 -1.68
C SER A 106 -0.64 22.22 -0.27
N TYR A 107 -1.44 21.91 0.73
CA TYR A 107 -1.16 22.23 2.13
C TYR A 107 -0.26 21.20 2.83
N SER A 108 -0.12 19.96 2.31
CA SER A 108 0.67 18.94 2.97
C SER A 108 2.12 19.40 3.14
N SER A 109 2.66 19.32 4.35
CA SER A 109 4.08 19.62 4.58
C SER A 109 4.98 18.65 3.82
N ARG A 110 6.11 19.14 3.36
CA ARG A 110 7.11 18.44 2.52
C ARG A 110 8.37 18.17 3.33
N GLY A 111 9.03 17.08 2.97
CA GLY A 111 10.34 16.76 3.49
C GLY A 111 11.52 17.36 2.69
N PRO A 112 12.74 16.95 3.03
CA PRO A 112 13.09 16.13 4.18
C PRO A 112 12.94 16.89 5.51
N ARG A 113 13.05 16.20 6.65
CA ARG A 113 13.28 16.88 7.93
C ARG A 113 14.70 17.40 8.00
N ARG A 114 14.99 18.25 9.00
CA ARG A 114 16.34 18.74 9.24
C ARG A 114 17.26 17.61 9.74
N ASP A 115 18.49 17.60 9.26
CA ASP A 115 19.57 16.71 9.70
C ASP A 115 19.90 16.96 11.18
N ASN A 116 19.96 15.90 11.99
CA ASN A 116 20.35 15.92 13.41
C ASN A 116 21.86 15.68 13.62
N GLY A 117 22.61 15.41 12.55
CA GLY A 117 24.05 15.19 12.59
C GLY A 117 24.46 13.80 13.07
N ASP A 118 23.58 12.82 13.09
CA ASP A 118 23.87 11.43 13.48
C ASP A 118 24.59 10.63 12.37
N GLY A 119 24.65 11.17 11.16
CA GLY A 119 25.26 10.53 9.98
C GLY A 119 24.39 9.46 9.33
N ASN A 120 23.10 9.37 9.69
CA ASN A 120 22.13 8.50 9.06
C ASN A 120 21.11 9.31 8.22
N PRO A 121 21.37 9.57 6.95
CA PRO A 121 20.50 10.40 6.11
C PRO A 121 19.12 9.78 5.83
N LEU A 122 18.89 8.52 6.21
CA LEU A 122 17.61 7.84 6.02
C LEU A 122 16.55 8.36 7.00
N ASN A 123 16.97 8.81 8.19
CA ASN A 123 16.07 9.35 9.20
C ASN A 123 15.48 10.70 8.77
N GLU A 124 16.14 11.43 7.87
CA GLU A 124 15.63 12.70 7.31
C GLU A 124 14.56 12.50 6.25
N LEU A 125 14.44 11.29 5.67
CA LEU A 125 13.52 11.01 4.58
C LEU A 125 12.06 10.93 5.08
N LYS A 126 11.47 12.08 5.37
CA LYS A 126 10.09 12.28 5.81
C LYS A 126 9.32 13.11 4.75
N PRO A 127 8.01 12.85 4.52
CA PRO A 127 7.19 11.79 5.12
C PRO A 127 7.60 10.40 4.62
N GLU A 128 7.17 9.35 5.34
CA GLU A 128 7.32 7.98 4.85
C GLU A 128 6.37 7.68 3.72
N VAL A 129 5.10 8.01 3.90
CA VAL A 129 4.05 7.72 2.91
C VAL A 129 3.03 8.83 2.86
N THR A 130 2.17 8.78 1.86
CA THR A 130 0.99 9.64 1.77
C THR A 130 -0.29 8.81 1.74
N ALA A 131 -1.38 9.43 2.16
CA ALA A 131 -2.72 8.88 2.08
C ALA A 131 -3.73 9.98 1.72
N PRO A 132 -4.93 9.65 1.23
CA PRO A 132 -5.99 10.63 0.98
C PRO A 132 -6.27 11.47 2.23
N GLY A 133 -6.22 12.79 2.07
CA GLY A 133 -6.42 13.75 3.17
C GLY A 133 -7.23 14.97 2.80
N THR A 134 -7.74 15.06 1.55
CA THR A 134 -8.48 16.21 1.04
C THR A 134 -9.94 15.87 0.85
N ASN A 135 -10.82 16.74 1.32
CA ASN A 135 -12.28 16.60 1.20
C ASN A 135 -12.84 15.28 1.79
N ILE A 136 -12.25 14.79 2.86
CA ILE A 136 -12.64 13.54 3.51
C ILE A 136 -13.96 13.70 4.25
N ILE A 137 -14.90 12.78 4.02
CA ILE A 137 -16.12 12.65 4.82
C ILE A 137 -15.76 11.82 6.04
N GLN A 138 -16.05 12.35 7.22
CA GLN A 138 -15.73 11.71 8.49
C GLN A 138 -16.98 11.36 9.29
N ALA A 139 -16.86 10.36 10.17
CA ALA A 139 -17.91 10.04 11.11
C ALA A 139 -18.09 11.16 12.15
N GLU A 140 -19.33 11.46 12.52
CA GLU A 140 -19.67 12.42 13.56
C GLU A 140 -19.66 11.74 14.93
N GLY A 141 -18.83 12.26 15.83
CA GLY A 141 -18.72 11.72 17.19
C GLY A 141 -19.92 12.03 18.11
N CYS A 142 -20.81 12.91 17.70
CA CYS A 142 -21.90 13.41 18.51
C CYS A 142 -23.28 13.14 17.92
N VAL A 143 -23.69 11.88 17.90
CA VAL A 143 -24.91 11.42 17.22
C VAL A 143 -26.20 11.66 18.04
N THR A 144 -26.14 11.96 19.33
CA THR A 144 -27.29 11.72 20.19
C THR A 144 -27.86 12.91 20.91
N SER A 145 -27.33 14.10 20.81
CA SER A 145 -27.81 15.12 21.76
C SER A 145 -27.84 16.54 21.35
N GLY A 146 -27.79 16.92 20.14
CA GLY A 146 -27.93 18.37 19.81
C GLY A 146 -27.10 19.36 20.67
N GLY A 147 -26.27 18.85 21.55
CA GLY A 147 -25.46 19.55 22.52
C GLY A 147 -23.96 19.51 22.31
N CYS A 148 -23.48 18.78 21.31
CA CYS A 148 -22.09 18.85 20.93
C CYS A 148 -21.85 20.08 20.08
N ASN A 149 -21.07 21.00 20.61
CA ASN A 149 -20.47 22.04 19.79
C ASN A 149 -19.55 21.38 18.78
N ASN A 150 -20.04 21.22 17.58
CA ASN A 150 -19.24 20.72 16.47
C ASN A 150 -18.13 21.73 16.17
N LEU A 151 -16.91 21.44 16.59
CA LEU A 151 -15.73 22.27 16.36
C LEU A 151 -15.44 22.49 14.87
N LEU A 152 -16.00 21.64 14.00
CA LEU A 152 -15.79 21.66 12.56
C LEU A 152 -17.00 22.13 11.74
N GLY A 153 -18.08 22.55 12.42
CA GLY A 153 -19.20 23.25 11.79
C GLY A 153 -20.14 22.36 10.98
N GLY A 154 -20.80 21.40 11.58
CA GLY A 154 -21.90 20.63 10.99
C GLY A 154 -23.08 20.51 11.94
N ASP A 155 -24.25 20.09 11.45
CA ASP A 155 -25.42 19.79 12.27
C ASP A 155 -25.38 18.32 12.71
N ALA A 156 -24.96 18.08 13.94
CA ALA A 156 -24.83 16.74 14.53
C ALA A 156 -26.20 16.07 14.83
N SER A 157 -27.30 16.75 14.60
CA SER A 157 -28.63 16.29 15.09
C SER A 157 -29.30 15.24 14.21
N SER A 158 -28.82 15.00 12.99
CA SER A 158 -29.53 14.17 12.01
C SER A 158 -28.64 13.29 11.11
N ASN A 159 -27.31 13.32 11.29
CA ASN A 159 -26.40 12.63 10.41
C ASN A 159 -25.23 12.05 11.19
N THR A 160 -24.81 10.84 10.85
CA THR A 160 -23.61 10.18 11.40
C THR A 160 -22.32 10.67 10.76
N TYR A 161 -22.39 11.56 9.77
CA TYR A 161 -21.24 12.08 9.05
C TYR A 161 -21.26 13.59 9.01
N THR A 162 -20.09 14.21 9.19
CA THR A 162 -19.92 15.66 9.09
C THR A 162 -19.64 16.11 7.65
N SER A 163 -19.57 17.43 7.47
CA SER A 163 -19.02 18.03 6.26
C SER A 163 -17.58 17.56 6.00
N ARG A 164 -17.16 17.62 4.74
CA ARG A 164 -15.81 17.24 4.32
C ARG A 164 -14.74 18.11 4.99
N GLY A 165 -13.66 17.45 5.44
CA GLY A 165 -12.48 18.09 6.01
C GLY A 165 -11.23 17.78 5.21
N SER A 166 -10.19 18.61 5.38
CA SER A 166 -8.89 18.43 4.70
C SER A 166 -7.75 18.67 5.69
N GLY A 167 -6.68 17.88 5.54
CA GLY A 167 -5.47 17.96 6.36
C GLY A 167 -4.73 16.63 6.40
N THR A 168 -3.45 16.66 6.69
CA THR A 168 -2.67 15.45 7.04
C THR A 168 -3.24 14.76 8.28
N SER A 169 -4.06 15.48 9.06
CA SER A 169 -4.85 14.95 10.18
C SER A 169 -5.92 13.93 9.77
N TYR A 170 -6.28 13.84 8.49
CA TYR A 170 -7.17 12.81 7.93
C TYR A 170 -6.37 11.67 7.29
N ALA A 171 -5.21 11.97 6.75
CA ALA A 171 -4.32 10.99 6.15
C ALA A 171 -3.68 10.04 7.19
N ALA A 172 -3.20 10.59 8.31
CA ALA A 172 -2.57 9.80 9.37
C ALA A 172 -3.49 8.71 9.96
N PRO A 173 -4.77 9.00 10.35
CA PRO A 173 -5.66 7.94 10.83
C PRO A 173 -6.06 6.93 9.75
N ALA A 174 -6.05 7.27 8.46
CA ALA A 174 -6.23 6.31 7.39
C ALA A 174 -5.09 5.28 7.37
N VAL A 175 -3.84 5.73 7.52
CA VAL A 175 -2.68 4.83 7.68
C VAL A 175 -2.80 4.01 8.96
N SER A 176 -3.24 4.59 10.08
CA SER A 176 -3.49 3.83 11.32
C SER A 176 -4.51 2.71 11.12
N GLY A 177 -5.56 2.95 10.31
CA GLY A 177 -6.52 1.91 9.93
C GLY A 177 -5.89 0.77 9.11
N ILE A 178 -4.97 1.10 8.18
CA ILE A 178 -4.22 0.09 7.42
C ILE A 178 -3.33 -0.72 8.36
N LEU A 179 -2.63 -0.08 9.30
CA LEU A 179 -1.81 -0.75 10.30
C LEU A 179 -2.64 -1.73 11.16
N ALA A 180 -3.86 -1.35 11.55
CA ALA A 180 -4.76 -2.24 12.28
C ALA A 180 -5.13 -3.47 11.45
N LEU A 181 -5.42 -3.32 10.15
CA LEU A 181 -5.66 -4.44 9.25
C LEU A 181 -4.43 -5.34 9.06
N MET A 182 -3.23 -4.76 9.06
CA MET A 182 -1.98 -5.52 8.98
C MET A 182 -1.76 -6.35 10.25
N ILE A 183 -2.02 -5.79 11.44
CA ILE A 183 -1.96 -6.50 12.73
C ILE A 183 -3.01 -7.64 12.78
N GLU A 184 -4.25 -7.38 12.37
CA GLU A 184 -5.28 -8.41 12.24
C GLU A 184 -4.82 -9.56 11.33
N ALA A 185 -4.23 -9.21 10.19
CA ALA A 185 -3.73 -10.18 9.21
C ALA A 185 -2.51 -10.98 9.72
N ASN A 186 -1.62 -10.33 10.46
CA ASN A 186 -0.38 -10.90 10.99
C ASN A 186 0.00 -10.23 12.33
N PRO A 187 -0.48 -10.74 13.47
CA PRO A 187 -0.25 -10.12 14.78
C PRO A 187 1.19 -10.21 15.29
N ASN A 188 2.08 -10.90 14.59
CA ASN A 188 3.48 -11.04 14.98
C ASN A 188 4.41 -10.07 14.23
N LEU A 189 3.86 -9.11 13.45
CA LEU A 189 4.68 -8.07 12.83
C LEU A 189 5.19 -7.10 13.87
N THR A 190 6.45 -6.74 13.76
CA THR A 190 7.03 -5.66 14.55
C THR A 190 6.61 -4.29 13.99
N ALA A 191 6.67 -3.23 14.79
CA ALA A 191 6.40 -1.86 14.35
C ALA A 191 7.30 -1.46 13.17
N PHE A 192 8.55 -1.90 13.16
CA PHE A 192 9.52 -1.65 12.07
C PHE A 192 9.16 -2.40 10.79
N GLU A 193 8.79 -3.68 10.89
CA GLU A 193 8.32 -4.45 9.73
C GLU A 193 7.07 -3.83 9.10
N MET A 194 6.12 -3.35 9.91
CA MET A 194 4.92 -2.66 9.41
C MET A 194 5.27 -1.37 8.68
N LYS A 195 6.19 -0.56 9.20
CA LYS A 195 6.71 0.64 8.53
C LYS A 195 7.33 0.30 7.17
N GLU A 196 8.21 -0.71 7.12
CA GLU A 196 8.86 -1.12 5.87
C GLU A 196 7.88 -1.72 4.86
N ILE A 197 6.89 -2.51 5.30
CA ILE A 197 5.83 -3.01 4.42
C ILE A 197 5.07 -1.85 3.77
N LEU A 198 4.69 -0.82 4.54
CA LEU A 198 4.00 0.35 3.98
C LEU A 198 4.85 1.08 2.95
N LYS A 199 6.15 1.31 3.23
CA LYS A 199 7.09 1.92 2.29
C LYS A 199 7.28 1.08 1.02
N PHE A 200 7.41 -0.23 1.20
CA PHE A 200 7.66 -1.18 0.12
C PHE A 200 6.47 -1.34 -0.83
N THR A 201 5.25 -1.40 -0.27
CA THR A 201 4.01 -1.61 -1.02
C THR A 201 3.38 -0.33 -1.55
N ALA A 202 3.85 0.84 -1.11
CA ALA A 202 3.32 2.13 -1.56
C ALA A 202 3.44 2.28 -3.09
N GLU A 203 2.40 2.79 -3.71
CA GLU A 203 2.40 3.15 -5.12
C GLU A 203 3.31 4.35 -5.36
N ARG A 204 4.38 4.15 -6.13
CA ARG A 204 5.36 5.19 -6.41
C ARG A 204 4.72 6.36 -7.15
N LYS A 205 4.94 7.58 -6.64
CA LYS A 205 4.44 8.83 -7.22
C LYS A 205 5.58 9.84 -7.32
N GLY A 206 5.71 10.47 -8.48
CA GLY A 206 6.74 11.47 -8.74
C GLY A 206 8.17 10.88 -8.85
N GLU A 207 9.10 11.73 -9.22
CA GLU A 207 10.51 11.36 -9.36
C GLU A 207 11.23 11.43 -8.01
N PRO A 208 12.20 10.54 -7.74
CA PRO A 208 13.01 10.61 -6.52
C PRO A 208 13.72 11.96 -6.37
N THR A 209 13.68 12.52 -5.16
CA THR A 209 14.30 13.85 -4.90
C THR A 209 15.63 13.76 -4.18
N GLN A 210 15.98 12.60 -3.59
CA GLN A 210 17.30 12.31 -3.01
C GLN A 210 17.80 10.92 -3.46
N PRO A 211 18.04 10.72 -4.76
CA PRO A 211 18.35 9.40 -5.31
C PRO A 211 19.69 8.83 -4.82
N ASP A 212 20.58 9.66 -4.27
CA ASP A 212 21.84 9.19 -3.68
C ASP A 212 21.62 8.55 -2.29
N VAL A 213 20.55 8.91 -1.59
CA VAL A 213 20.18 8.34 -0.28
C VAL A 213 19.23 7.16 -0.49
N ASP A 214 18.11 7.39 -1.16
CA ASP A 214 17.12 6.35 -1.48
C ASP A 214 16.59 6.55 -2.92
N PRO A 215 16.57 5.49 -3.76
CA PRO A 215 16.21 5.59 -5.18
C PRO A 215 14.72 5.81 -5.42
N PHE A 216 13.88 5.75 -4.39
CA PHE A 216 12.42 5.80 -4.50
C PHE A 216 11.78 6.93 -3.70
N TRP A 217 12.48 7.47 -2.71
CA TRP A 217 11.89 8.49 -1.88
C TRP A 217 11.73 9.82 -2.62
N ASN A 218 10.54 10.41 -2.47
CA ASN A 218 10.18 11.71 -2.99
C ASN A 218 9.76 12.65 -1.85
N ARG A 219 10.25 13.89 -1.84
CA ARG A 219 9.95 14.87 -0.79
C ARG A 219 8.45 15.15 -0.60
N ASP A 220 7.66 14.96 -1.66
CA ASP A 220 6.23 15.25 -1.68
C ASP A 220 5.42 14.05 -1.20
N PHE A 221 5.73 12.85 -1.71
CA PHE A 221 4.96 11.64 -1.50
C PHE A 221 5.61 10.62 -0.54
N GLY A 222 6.83 10.88 -0.05
CA GLY A 222 7.59 9.85 0.66
C GLY A 222 7.97 8.71 -0.28
N TRP A 223 7.81 7.47 0.18
CA TRP A 223 7.96 6.29 -0.68
C TRP A 223 6.74 6.04 -1.58
N GLY A 224 5.67 6.83 -1.46
CA GLY A 224 4.50 6.80 -2.33
C GLY A 224 3.16 6.93 -1.60
N LEU A 225 2.09 6.70 -2.36
CA LEU A 225 0.72 6.62 -1.88
C LEU A 225 0.46 5.22 -1.30
N VAL A 226 -0.01 5.13 -0.06
CA VAL A 226 -0.26 3.83 0.60
C VAL A 226 -1.20 2.93 -0.21
N ASP A 227 -0.88 1.64 -0.24
CA ASP A 227 -1.73 0.61 -0.80
C ASP A 227 -2.13 -0.38 0.29
N ALA A 228 -3.36 -0.24 0.78
CA ALA A 228 -3.88 -1.09 1.86
C ALA A 228 -3.97 -2.56 1.47
N TYR A 229 -4.35 -2.85 0.21
CA TYR A 229 -4.48 -4.21 -0.27
C TYR A 229 -3.12 -4.91 -0.35
N GLU A 230 -2.13 -4.29 -0.97
CA GLU A 230 -0.80 -4.89 -1.10
C GLU A 230 -0.08 -4.97 0.26
N ALA A 231 -0.28 -4.00 1.18
CA ALA A 231 0.28 -4.06 2.53
C ALA A 231 -0.29 -5.24 3.33
N VAL A 232 -1.60 -5.43 3.35
CA VAL A 232 -2.26 -6.55 4.04
C VAL A 232 -1.89 -7.87 3.40
N LYS A 233 -1.89 -7.96 2.08
CA LYS A 233 -1.51 -9.15 1.33
C LYS A 233 -0.07 -9.59 1.62
N LEU A 234 0.88 -8.64 1.69
CA LEU A 234 2.26 -8.94 2.06
C LEU A 234 2.35 -9.38 3.53
N SER A 235 1.60 -8.76 4.44
CA SER A 235 1.53 -9.17 5.85
C SER A 235 1.07 -10.63 6.01
N ILE A 236 0.02 -11.04 5.27
CA ILE A 236 -0.46 -12.42 5.23
C ILE A 236 0.64 -13.36 4.68
N LYS A 237 1.30 -12.95 3.60
CA LYS A 237 2.38 -13.74 2.99
C LYS A 237 3.52 -14.00 3.96
N LEU A 238 3.99 -12.98 4.70
CA LEU A 238 5.04 -13.13 5.70
C LEU A 238 4.64 -14.08 6.81
N ARG A 239 3.40 -13.99 7.31
CA ARG A 239 2.85 -14.94 8.28
C ARG A 239 2.86 -16.37 7.76
N ASP A 240 2.31 -16.59 6.58
CA ASP A 240 2.12 -17.92 6.00
C ASP A 240 3.46 -18.58 5.63
N GLN A 241 4.47 -17.80 5.35
CA GLN A 241 5.85 -18.26 5.10
C GLN A 241 6.69 -18.36 6.39
N GLY A 242 6.15 -17.95 7.55
CA GLY A 242 6.89 -17.99 8.82
C GLY A 242 8.07 -17.02 8.89
N LEU A 243 7.96 -15.86 8.23
CA LEU A 243 9.04 -14.88 8.11
C LEU A 243 9.02 -13.78 9.17
N ASN A 244 8.08 -13.83 10.12
CA ASN A 244 8.00 -12.86 11.22
C ASN A 244 9.30 -12.84 12.04
N GLY A 245 9.83 -11.64 12.27
CA GLY A 245 11.08 -11.44 12.98
C GLY A 245 12.34 -11.87 12.22
N LEU A 246 12.22 -12.24 10.95
CA LEU A 246 13.33 -12.60 10.08
C LEU A 246 13.59 -11.53 9.01
N ILE A 247 12.78 -10.48 8.98
CA ILE A 247 12.94 -9.39 8.02
C ILE A 247 13.98 -8.41 8.56
N ASP A 248 15.07 -8.29 7.83
CA ASP A 248 16.01 -7.18 8.00
C ASP A 248 15.48 -5.98 7.23
N VAL A 249 14.91 -5.03 7.95
CA VAL A 249 14.33 -3.79 7.38
C VAL A 249 15.38 -2.92 6.69
N ASN A 250 16.66 -3.13 6.95
CA ASN A 250 17.76 -2.41 6.32
C ASN A 250 18.18 -3.01 4.99
N THR A 251 17.84 -4.26 4.70
CA THR A 251 18.20 -4.92 3.45
C THR A 251 17.10 -4.74 2.41
N GLN A 252 17.45 -4.16 1.29
CA GLN A 252 16.53 -3.82 0.21
C GLN A 252 16.90 -4.52 -1.09
N VAL A 253 15.91 -5.02 -1.80
CA VAL A 253 16.02 -5.54 -3.17
C VAL A 253 14.93 -4.93 -4.02
N HIS A 254 15.23 -4.58 -5.24
CA HIS A 254 14.26 -4.04 -6.18
C HIS A 254 14.48 -4.62 -7.58
N VAL A 255 13.37 -4.82 -8.30
CA VAL A 255 13.37 -5.23 -9.71
C VAL A 255 13.13 -4.01 -10.58
N GLU A 256 14.10 -3.69 -11.44
CA GLU A 256 14.01 -2.56 -12.37
C GLU A 256 13.35 -2.95 -13.68
N SER A 257 13.61 -4.18 -14.15
CA SER A 257 13.05 -4.67 -15.39
C SER A 257 12.92 -6.18 -15.41
N SER A 258 11.95 -6.66 -16.17
CA SER A 258 11.81 -8.08 -16.48
C SER A 258 11.27 -8.26 -17.91
N SER A 259 11.96 -9.02 -18.73
CA SER A 259 11.57 -9.22 -20.13
C SER A 259 12.23 -10.47 -20.74
N ILE A 260 11.71 -10.92 -21.88
CA ILE A 260 12.38 -11.92 -22.67
C ILE A 260 13.46 -11.23 -23.52
N ASP A 261 14.70 -11.70 -23.38
CA ASP A 261 15.77 -11.34 -24.32
C ASP A 261 15.62 -12.14 -25.61
N ASN A 262 15.23 -11.45 -26.67
CA ASN A 262 15.01 -12.07 -27.98
C ASN A 262 16.28 -12.64 -28.63
N GLN A 263 17.47 -12.30 -28.14
CA GLN A 263 18.73 -12.81 -28.68
C GLN A 263 19.12 -14.15 -28.04
N SER A 264 18.99 -14.25 -26.73
CA SER A 264 19.32 -15.47 -25.97
C SER A 264 18.14 -16.41 -25.80
N GLY A 265 16.90 -15.94 -25.95
CA GLY A 265 15.70 -16.71 -25.67
C GLY A 265 15.48 -16.96 -24.17
N LEU A 266 16.13 -16.18 -23.30
CA LEU A 266 16.01 -16.28 -21.85
C LEU A 266 15.05 -15.23 -21.30
N TYR A 267 14.39 -15.53 -20.19
CA TYR A 267 13.69 -14.52 -19.41
C TYR A 267 14.69 -13.85 -18.46
N VAL A 268 14.91 -12.57 -18.66
CA VAL A 268 15.90 -11.79 -17.90
C VAL A 268 15.19 -10.86 -16.93
N ILE A 269 15.60 -10.93 -15.66
CA ILE A 269 15.17 -10.03 -14.59
C ILE A 269 16.40 -9.26 -14.14
N GLN A 270 16.30 -7.94 -14.07
CA GLN A 270 17.37 -7.07 -13.63
C GLN A 270 16.89 -6.19 -12.48
N GLY A 271 17.79 -5.86 -11.58
CA GLY A 271 17.46 -5.04 -10.45
C GLY A 271 18.67 -4.53 -9.70
N ILE A 272 18.38 -3.86 -8.59
CA ILE A 272 19.35 -3.33 -7.64
C ILE A 272 19.10 -3.89 -6.25
N ALA A 273 20.15 -3.96 -5.45
CA ALA A 273 20.08 -4.29 -4.04
C ALA A 273 21.02 -3.38 -3.25
N TRP A 274 20.64 -3.05 -2.02
CA TRP A 274 21.48 -2.25 -1.11
C TRP A 274 21.13 -2.55 0.34
N GLY A 275 22.08 -2.27 1.24
CA GLY A 275 21.86 -2.25 2.68
C GLY A 275 21.70 -0.82 3.17
N GLN A 276 20.70 -0.55 3.95
CA GLN A 276 20.57 0.69 4.71
C GLN A 276 21.38 0.51 6.00
N MET A 277 22.56 1.09 6.08
CA MET A 277 23.50 0.94 7.22
C MET A 277 24.05 -0.50 7.42
N GLY A 278 24.01 -1.32 6.38
CA GLY A 278 24.48 -2.71 6.40
C GLY A 278 24.93 -3.19 5.03
N SER A 279 25.25 -4.47 4.92
CA SER A 279 25.68 -5.09 3.66
C SER A 279 24.71 -6.17 3.21
N VAL A 280 24.41 -6.19 1.91
CA VAL A 280 23.73 -7.32 1.29
C VAL A 280 24.78 -8.39 1.01
N ASN A 281 24.61 -9.58 1.59
CA ASN A 281 25.58 -10.69 1.48
C ASN A 281 25.26 -11.62 0.33
N ALA A 282 23.97 -11.78 0.00
CA ALA A 282 23.53 -12.62 -1.10
C ALA A 282 22.18 -12.13 -1.65
N ILE A 283 21.91 -12.51 -2.88
CA ILE A 283 20.58 -12.37 -3.50
C ILE A 283 20.15 -13.78 -3.89
N GLU A 284 18.92 -14.12 -3.56
CA GLU A 284 18.34 -15.42 -3.86
C GLU A 284 17.00 -15.27 -4.57
N TYR A 285 16.66 -16.28 -5.37
CA TYR A 285 15.36 -16.40 -6.02
C TYR A 285 14.81 -17.81 -5.88
N ARG A 286 13.50 -17.95 -5.99
CA ARG A 286 12.81 -19.23 -6.17
C ARG A 286 11.68 -19.11 -7.18
N ILE A 287 11.31 -20.22 -7.78
CA ILE A 287 10.23 -20.31 -8.75
C ILE A 287 9.15 -21.23 -8.18
N ASN A 288 7.88 -20.77 -8.16
CA ASN A 288 6.71 -21.56 -7.79
C ASN A 288 6.87 -22.29 -6.43
N ASP A 289 7.31 -21.57 -5.39
CA ASP A 289 7.59 -22.11 -4.04
C ASP A 289 8.63 -23.24 -4.00
N GLY A 290 9.49 -23.34 -5.02
CA GLY A 290 10.61 -24.27 -5.06
C GLY A 290 11.76 -23.88 -4.12
N GLU A 291 12.91 -24.55 -4.30
CA GLU A 291 14.12 -24.27 -3.55
C GLU A 291 14.69 -22.88 -3.87
N TRP A 292 15.28 -22.23 -2.87
CA TRP A 292 15.99 -20.97 -3.04
C TRP A 292 17.32 -21.21 -3.77
N MET A 293 17.60 -20.41 -4.78
CA MET A 293 18.78 -20.47 -5.63
C MET A 293 19.47 -19.10 -5.62
N SER A 294 20.82 -19.11 -5.62
CA SER A 294 21.59 -17.86 -5.60
C SER A 294 21.56 -17.16 -6.95
N VAL A 295 21.46 -15.83 -6.91
CA VAL A 295 21.70 -14.94 -8.05
C VAL A 295 23.14 -14.48 -8.01
N ALA A 296 23.87 -14.60 -9.14
CA ALA A 296 25.19 -14.03 -9.24
C ALA A 296 25.11 -12.50 -9.33
N PHE A 297 25.84 -11.78 -8.48
CA PHE A 297 26.01 -10.34 -8.56
C PHE A 297 27.47 -9.96 -8.31
N GLU A 298 27.90 -8.88 -8.93
CA GLU A 298 29.26 -8.38 -8.74
C GLU A 298 29.28 -7.47 -7.50
N GLN A 299 29.88 -7.94 -6.43
CA GLN A 299 30.30 -7.07 -5.35
C GLN A 299 31.52 -6.28 -5.81
N THR A 300 31.41 -4.95 -5.81
CA THR A 300 32.59 -4.12 -5.96
C THR A 300 33.50 -4.33 -4.74
N ASN A 301 34.74 -4.78 -4.98
CA ASN A 301 35.76 -4.99 -3.94
C ASN A 301 36.16 -3.65 -3.32
N GLY A 302 35.44 -3.19 -2.32
CA GLY A 302 35.71 -1.98 -1.54
C GLY A 302 34.90 -1.98 -0.28
N SER A 303 35.33 -1.25 0.72
CA SER A 303 34.51 -0.94 1.88
C SER A 303 33.23 -0.27 1.38
N LEU A 304 32.15 -1.04 1.30
CA LEU A 304 30.87 -0.54 0.86
C LEU A 304 30.42 0.55 1.81
N SER A 305 30.19 1.74 1.31
CA SER A 305 29.47 2.73 2.08
C SER A 305 28.06 2.14 2.35
N ALA A 306 27.50 2.44 3.51
CA ALA A 306 26.18 1.95 3.93
C ALA A 306 25.02 2.23 2.95
N LEU A 307 25.29 2.91 1.84
CA LEU A 307 24.33 3.34 0.82
C LEU A 307 24.75 2.90 -0.60
N GLU A 308 25.74 2.01 -0.74
CA GLU A 308 26.18 1.55 -2.05
C GLU A 308 25.20 0.51 -2.61
N ARG A 309 24.80 0.70 -3.85
CA ARG A 309 23.86 -0.14 -4.58
C ARG A 309 24.58 -1.09 -5.50
N PHE A 310 24.07 -2.32 -5.59
CA PHE A 310 24.58 -3.34 -6.49
C PHE A 310 23.54 -3.65 -7.56
N SER A 311 23.96 -3.67 -8.81
CA SER A 311 23.14 -4.22 -9.87
C SER A 311 23.25 -5.75 -9.88
N TRP A 312 22.13 -6.41 -10.05
CA TRP A 312 22.06 -7.85 -10.22
C TRP A 312 21.24 -8.23 -11.45
N SER A 313 21.48 -9.41 -12.00
CA SER A 313 20.76 -9.94 -13.15
C SER A 313 20.52 -11.43 -13.00
N LEU A 314 19.31 -11.86 -13.27
CA LEU A 314 18.88 -13.25 -13.27
C LEU A 314 18.39 -13.62 -14.67
N ALA A 315 18.99 -14.64 -15.29
CA ALA A 315 18.54 -15.17 -16.57
C ALA A 315 17.96 -16.58 -16.37
N LEU A 316 16.73 -16.79 -16.81
CA LEU A 316 15.98 -18.03 -16.65
C LEU A 316 15.66 -18.63 -18.01
N ASP A 317 15.89 -19.95 -18.16
CA ASP A 317 15.38 -20.71 -19.28
C ASP A 317 13.85 -20.69 -19.28
N LEU A 318 13.23 -20.49 -20.44
CA LEU A 318 11.77 -20.45 -20.56
C LEU A 318 11.12 -21.77 -20.13
N ASP A 319 11.84 -22.89 -20.22
CA ASP A 319 11.37 -24.21 -19.75
C ASP A 319 11.12 -24.22 -18.23
N LYS A 320 11.84 -23.41 -17.46
CA LYS A 320 11.66 -23.29 -16.00
C LYS A 320 10.41 -22.53 -15.61
N ILE A 321 9.85 -21.74 -16.53
CA ILE A 321 8.63 -20.95 -16.35
C ILE A 321 7.53 -21.44 -17.30
N SER A 322 7.36 -22.76 -17.40
CA SER A 322 6.46 -23.42 -18.35
C SER A 322 5.01 -23.52 -17.88
N MET A 323 4.72 -23.27 -16.60
CA MET A 323 3.34 -23.27 -16.09
C MET A 323 2.53 -22.09 -16.67
N ALA A 324 1.20 -22.20 -16.68
CA ALA A 324 0.32 -21.13 -17.15
C ALA A 324 0.54 -19.81 -16.37
N ASN A 325 0.78 -19.93 -15.05
CA ASN A 325 1.20 -18.82 -14.19
C ASN A 325 2.42 -19.28 -13.39
N ASN A 326 3.48 -18.50 -13.40
CA ASN A 326 4.67 -18.73 -12.59
C ASN A 326 4.85 -17.55 -11.63
N SER A 327 5.26 -17.88 -10.42
CA SER A 327 5.67 -16.90 -9.40
C SER A 327 7.18 -16.99 -9.24
N ILE A 328 7.88 -15.88 -9.38
CA ILE A 328 9.30 -15.75 -9.07
C ILE A 328 9.42 -14.86 -7.86
N GLU A 329 9.96 -15.39 -6.77
CA GLU A 329 10.27 -14.63 -5.58
C GLU A 329 11.76 -14.34 -5.52
N ILE A 330 12.11 -13.12 -5.10
CA ILE A 330 13.49 -12.63 -4.99
C ILE A 330 13.65 -11.99 -3.62
N ARG A 331 14.78 -12.28 -2.94
CA ARG A 331 15.15 -11.68 -1.66
C ARG A 331 16.64 -11.37 -1.60
N GLY A 332 16.99 -10.37 -0.83
CA GLY A 332 18.34 -10.11 -0.37
C GLY A 332 18.57 -10.73 1.01
N LEU A 333 19.79 -11.14 1.29
CA LEU A 333 20.22 -11.65 2.60
C LEU A 333 21.28 -10.73 3.19
N SER A 334 21.23 -10.52 4.50
CA SER A 334 22.25 -9.87 5.31
C SER A 334 22.64 -10.77 6.48
N ASP A 335 23.51 -10.29 7.36
CA ASP A 335 23.83 -11.00 8.61
C ASP A 335 22.66 -10.99 9.59
N ASP A 336 21.77 -10.01 9.49
CA ASP A 336 20.65 -9.78 10.42
C ASP A 336 19.34 -10.41 9.95
N GLY A 337 19.27 -10.88 8.70
CA GLY A 337 18.06 -11.50 8.17
C GLY A 337 17.91 -11.43 6.66
N GLN A 338 16.68 -11.27 6.18
CA GLN A 338 16.38 -11.15 4.76
C GLN A 338 15.52 -9.91 4.46
N SER A 339 15.61 -9.39 3.24
CA SER A 339 14.73 -8.32 2.76
C SER A 339 13.27 -8.79 2.68
N LEU A 340 12.35 -7.85 2.56
CA LEU A 340 11.00 -8.16 2.08
C LEU A 340 11.08 -8.85 0.72
N PRO A 341 10.34 -9.97 0.51
CA PRO A 341 10.41 -10.71 -0.74
C PRO A 341 9.61 -10.02 -1.85
N ILE A 342 10.26 -9.76 -2.97
CA ILE A 342 9.59 -9.32 -4.19
C ILE A 342 8.97 -10.51 -4.90
N THR A 343 7.75 -10.37 -5.40
CA THR A 343 7.09 -11.39 -6.21
C THR A 343 6.78 -10.86 -7.60
N ILE A 344 7.29 -11.55 -8.62
CA ILE A 344 6.96 -11.32 -10.02
C ILE A 344 6.07 -12.45 -10.49
N THR A 345 4.91 -12.13 -11.04
CA THR A 345 4.04 -13.12 -11.69
C THR A 345 4.26 -13.09 -13.20
N ILE A 346 4.60 -14.21 -13.77
CA ILE A 346 4.84 -14.36 -15.20
C ILE A 346 3.79 -15.31 -15.77
N GLN A 347 3.04 -14.85 -16.78
CA GLN A 347 2.25 -15.76 -17.60
C GLN A 347 3.21 -16.63 -18.39
N GLY A 348 3.16 -17.94 -18.15
CA GLY A 348 4.07 -18.87 -18.78
C GLY A 348 3.90 -18.91 -20.29
N TYR A 349 5.00 -18.98 -20.99
CA TYR A 349 5.03 -19.53 -22.32
C TYR A 349 4.74 -21.03 -22.18
N GLY A 350 3.45 -21.38 -22.09
CA GLY A 350 3.03 -22.75 -22.28
C GLY A 350 3.66 -23.17 -23.60
N GLY A 351 4.59 -24.12 -23.53
CA GLY A 351 5.32 -24.57 -24.72
C GLY A 351 4.31 -24.72 -25.83
N VAL A 352 4.55 -24.06 -26.94
CA VAL A 352 3.84 -24.34 -28.18
C VAL A 352 4.16 -25.81 -28.41
N SER A 353 3.33 -26.68 -27.83
CA SER A 353 3.28 -28.04 -28.29
C SER A 353 3.00 -27.92 -29.77
N ASP A 354 3.93 -28.37 -30.56
CA ASP A 354 3.87 -28.44 -31.99
C ASP A 354 2.64 -29.28 -32.39
N SER A 355 1.47 -28.64 -32.22
CA SER A 355 0.20 -29.14 -32.76
C SER A 355 -0.22 -28.11 -33.78
N SER A 356 0.11 -28.42 -35.02
CA SER A 356 -0.40 -27.78 -36.23
C SER A 356 -1.94 -27.74 -36.32
N GLU A 357 -2.65 -27.95 -35.22
CA GLU A 357 -4.11 -27.92 -35.14
C GLU A 357 -4.70 -26.62 -34.52
N SER A 358 -3.90 -25.74 -33.89
CA SER A 358 -4.43 -24.58 -33.19
C SER A 358 -4.74 -23.37 -34.07
N PHE A 359 -4.13 -23.28 -35.26
CA PHE A 359 -4.32 -22.13 -36.15
C PHE A 359 -5.75 -22.00 -36.70
N ILE A 360 -6.50 -23.11 -36.75
CA ILE A 360 -7.89 -23.10 -37.23
C ILE A 360 -8.86 -22.64 -36.15
N TRP A 361 -8.56 -22.84 -34.86
CA TRP A 361 -9.46 -22.50 -33.76
C TRP A 361 -9.36 -21.04 -33.30
N ASP A 362 -8.22 -20.39 -33.49
CA ASP A 362 -8.06 -18.95 -33.18
C ASP A 362 -8.71 -18.00 -34.20
N LEU A 363 -8.95 -18.49 -35.42
CA LEU A 363 -9.70 -17.74 -36.45
C LEU A 363 -11.22 -17.97 -36.41
N LEU A 364 -11.68 -19.05 -35.78
CA LEU A 364 -13.09 -19.42 -35.71
C LEU A 364 -13.96 -18.57 -34.78
N PRO A 365 -13.50 -18.09 -33.60
CA PRO A 365 -14.40 -17.35 -32.71
C PRO A 365 -14.91 -16.05 -33.33
N ASN A 366 -14.06 -15.28 -33.99
CA ASN A 366 -14.46 -13.98 -34.53
C ASN A 366 -15.28 -14.11 -35.80
N THR A 367 -14.99 -15.07 -36.69
CA THR A 367 -15.80 -15.31 -37.89
C THR A 367 -17.12 -15.99 -37.57
N MET A 368 -17.14 -16.89 -36.58
CA MET A 368 -18.38 -17.53 -36.14
C MET A 368 -19.34 -16.56 -35.44
N PHE A 369 -18.80 -15.64 -34.61
CA PHE A 369 -19.59 -14.56 -34.05
C PHE A 369 -20.13 -13.63 -35.12
N PHE A 370 -19.33 -13.29 -36.16
CA PHE A 370 -19.77 -12.46 -37.25
C PHE A 370 -20.85 -13.14 -38.08
N VAL A 371 -20.69 -14.44 -38.37
CA VAL A 371 -21.70 -15.24 -39.08
C VAL A 371 -22.95 -15.43 -38.25
N LEU A 372 -22.81 -15.67 -36.92
CA LEU A 372 -23.96 -15.76 -36.01
C LEU A 372 -24.71 -14.41 -35.92
N PHE A 373 -23.99 -13.29 -35.88
CA PHE A 373 -24.57 -11.94 -35.89
C PHE A 373 -25.33 -11.64 -37.22
N ILE A 374 -24.77 -12.09 -38.33
CA ILE A 374 -25.43 -11.96 -39.62
C ILE A 374 -26.69 -12.83 -39.71
N ILE A 375 -26.63 -14.08 -39.23
CA ILE A 375 -27.78 -15.01 -39.20
C ILE A 375 -28.85 -14.49 -38.22
N VAL A 376 -28.51 -14.04 -37.05
CA VAL A 376 -29.46 -13.43 -36.10
C VAL A 376 -30.02 -12.13 -36.68
N GLY A 377 -29.21 -11.30 -37.32
CA GLY A 377 -29.65 -10.10 -38.00
C GLY A 377 -30.64 -10.39 -39.16
N LEU A 378 -30.36 -11.43 -39.96
CA LEU A 378 -31.26 -11.88 -41.03
C LEU A 378 -32.56 -12.51 -40.50
N LEU A 379 -32.49 -13.26 -39.38
CA LEU A 379 -33.69 -13.81 -38.75
C LEU A 379 -34.54 -12.72 -38.11
N LEU A 380 -33.94 -11.70 -37.50
CA LEU A 380 -34.67 -10.53 -36.98
C LEU A 380 -35.23 -9.64 -38.13
N TRP A 381 -34.53 -9.58 -39.24
CA TRP A 381 -35.01 -8.88 -40.41
C TRP A 381 -36.22 -9.60 -41.04
N ASN A 382 -36.17 -10.92 -41.15
CA ASN A 382 -37.25 -11.74 -41.70
C ASN A 382 -38.48 -11.74 -40.78
N SER A 383 -38.29 -11.75 -39.44
CA SER A 383 -39.40 -11.64 -38.47
C SER A 383 -40.07 -10.26 -38.48
N ARG A 384 -39.35 -9.20 -38.86
CA ARG A 384 -39.92 -7.85 -39.02
C ARG A 384 -40.82 -7.70 -40.24
N THR A 385 -40.63 -8.53 -41.27
CA THR A 385 -41.44 -8.50 -42.47
C THR A 385 -42.74 -9.28 -42.35
N GLU A 386 -42.85 -10.19 -41.36
CA GLU A 386 -44.04 -11.01 -41.20
C GLU A 386 -45.01 -10.54 -40.09
N ASN A 387 -44.60 -9.66 -39.16
CA ASN A 387 -45.51 -9.16 -38.12
C ASN A 387 -45.05 -7.86 -37.47
N PRO A 388 -45.42 -6.67 -37.97
CA PRO A 388 -44.94 -5.39 -37.46
C PRO A 388 -45.53 -4.97 -36.09
N GLU A 389 -46.50 -5.67 -35.53
CA GLU A 389 -47.18 -5.27 -34.29
C GLU A 389 -46.76 -6.03 -33.04
N ALA A 390 -45.85 -7.01 -33.12
CA ALA A 390 -45.48 -7.85 -31.99
C ALA A 390 -44.26 -7.38 -31.16
N LEU A 391 -43.66 -6.23 -31.47
CA LEU A 391 -42.39 -5.81 -30.83
C LEU A 391 -42.54 -4.65 -29.82
N PHE A 392 -43.73 -4.29 -29.38
CA PHE A 392 -43.94 -3.18 -28.43
C PHE A 392 -44.65 -3.56 -27.13
N LEU A 393 -44.72 -4.84 -26.81
CA LEU A 393 -45.19 -5.28 -25.48
C LEU A 393 -44.06 -6.12 -24.83
N ASP A 394 -43.44 -5.57 -23.81
CA ASP A 394 -42.73 -6.25 -22.72
C ASP A 394 -41.35 -5.70 -22.29
N SER A 395 -41.05 -4.42 -22.54
CA SER A 395 -39.87 -3.84 -21.90
C SER A 395 -40.13 -3.26 -20.50
N ASN A 396 -41.40 -2.99 -20.17
CA ASN A 396 -41.76 -2.43 -18.86
C ASN A 396 -41.97 -3.48 -17.75
N ASP A 397 -42.35 -4.69 -18.10
CA ASP A 397 -42.56 -5.76 -17.10
C ASP A 397 -41.24 -6.40 -16.64
N SER A 398 -40.23 -6.45 -17.51
CA SER A 398 -38.89 -6.99 -17.16
C SER A 398 -38.13 -6.07 -16.22
N ILE A 399 -38.22 -4.75 -16.41
CA ILE A 399 -37.58 -3.74 -15.55
C ILE A 399 -38.30 -3.68 -14.19
N ALA A 400 -39.64 -3.79 -14.17
CA ALA A 400 -40.41 -3.80 -12.95
C ALA A 400 -40.16 -5.06 -12.09
N LYS A 401 -39.82 -6.18 -12.71
CA LYS A 401 -39.49 -7.42 -12.01
C LYS A 401 -38.08 -7.39 -11.40
N VAL A 402 -37.10 -6.84 -12.11
CA VAL A 402 -35.71 -6.65 -11.61
C VAL A 402 -35.71 -5.64 -10.44
N LEU A 403 -36.46 -4.55 -10.56
CA LEU A 403 -36.55 -3.54 -9.48
C LEU A 403 -37.33 -4.05 -8.24
N LYS A 404 -38.15 -5.08 -8.41
CA LYS A 404 -38.86 -5.69 -7.29
C LYS A 404 -37.99 -6.74 -6.56
N GLU A 405 -37.14 -7.46 -7.29
CA GLU A 405 -36.16 -8.37 -6.71
C GLU A 405 -35.07 -7.60 -5.94
N ASP A 406 -34.62 -6.43 -6.41
CA ASP A 406 -33.68 -5.57 -5.68
C ASP A 406 -34.26 -5.00 -4.38
N LYS A 407 -35.56 -4.72 -4.32
CA LYS A 407 -36.23 -4.26 -3.09
C LYS A 407 -36.40 -5.38 -2.06
N ASP A 408 -36.57 -6.60 -2.49
CA ASP A 408 -36.66 -7.75 -1.59
C ASP A 408 -35.29 -8.13 -1.02
N LEU A 409 -34.19 -7.94 -1.77
CA LEU A 409 -32.81 -8.07 -1.26
C LEU A 409 -32.44 -7.00 -0.22
N ALA A 410 -32.82 -5.75 -0.46
CA ALA A 410 -32.55 -4.65 0.48
C ALA A 410 -33.30 -4.87 1.83
N SER A 411 -34.49 -5.45 1.80
CA SER A 411 -35.25 -5.74 3.03
C SER A 411 -34.70 -6.93 3.83
N VAL A 412 -33.94 -7.84 3.21
CA VAL A 412 -33.29 -8.97 3.90
C VAL A 412 -32.00 -8.52 4.59
N VAL A 413 -31.25 -7.58 3.98
CA VAL A 413 -30.01 -7.04 4.57
C VAL A 413 -30.33 -6.17 5.81
N ASP A 414 -31.43 -5.40 5.78
CA ASP A 414 -31.85 -4.62 6.94
C ASP A 414 -32.39 -5.47 8.11
N ALA A 415 -32.85 -6.71 7.86
CA ALA A 415 -33.35 -7.59 8.90
C ALA A 415 -32.22 -8.35 9.65
N GLU A 416 -31.11 -8.67 8.98
CA GLU A 416 -29.96 -9.34 9.62
C GLU A 416 -29.10 -8.37 10.46
N LEU A 417 -29.15 -7.06 10.21
CA LEU A 417 -28.42 -6.05 10.98
C LEU A 417 -29.13 -5.66 12.30
N LEU A 418 -30.35 -6.12 12.55
CA LEU A 418 -31.11 -5.79 13.76
C LEU A 418 -31.20 -6.94 14.78
N GLU A 419 -30.64 -8.12 14.50
CA GLU A 419 -30.61 -9.28 15.41
C GLU A 419 -29.21 -9.75 15.83
N GLY A 420 -28.14 -8.94 15.58
CA GLY A 420 -26.75 -9.21 15.96
C GLY A 420 -26.22 -8.31 17.07
#